data_87b4627cfa5fc75eb531f32edc1a1a0a
#
_entry.id   87b4627cfa5fc75eb531f32edc1a1a0a
#
_cell.length_a   1.000
_cell.length_b   1.000
_cell.length_c   1.000
_cell.angle_alpha   90.00
_cell.angle_beta   90.00
_cell.angle_gamma   90.00
#
_symmetry.space_group_name_H-M   'P 1'
#
loop_
_entity.id
_entity.type
_entity.pdbx_description
1 polymer ?
#
loop_
_entity_poly.entity_id
_entity_poly.type
_entity_poly.pdbx_seq_one_letter_code
_entity_poly.pdbx_strand_id
1 'polypeptide(L)'
;MESGAKNMDLNTQDSQSPMNGSANLESLCIGHEPCPSCGSKDNLARYDDGHAYCFGFGCDYRESGDSTPVVRVETTKTNFKPVQRGEFQDLTTRKISEKTCRFFSYSIGKYQGKRCHIAEFKDSSGTVVGQKIRLKDKDFRTLGDCSGLWGKHLWTRGKKIVISEGELDAQSVAEIQNRKWPVVSLPNGVKSAKKAIQKDYEWLVGNFEEIILMFDMDKAGQEAASQVAELFKPGKCKIARLPEKDASECLQKGLGDQVVSAIWNANIVRPDGIVAGEDTWELVNTPMTPSDHEYPWTGLNKKTLGARKGELVTFCAGTGAGKSTMVKEIASYFLSKGETIGYIALEESVRQAALDFMSIEANQMLHLQNNIEEKFLRETWEKVFASGRLFLYDHWGSVDGDVLTNRIRYLVRSCGVGWIILDHISIVVSGIGDGDERRMIDNLMTKLRSLAEELNIGMFIVSHLKRPAMGKGHEDGKQISLGDLRGSGAIAQLSDFVIGLERDQQSEDETVVRILKARYKGSETGVATSLHYSHETGRLSECSGDHVLEGKDFGTPNF
;
A
#
# COMPACT_ATOMS: atom_id res chain seq x y z
N MET A 1 43.80 12.01 -52.93
CA MET A 1 44.80 11.51 -52.00
C MET A 1 43.97 10.90 -50.84
N GLU A 2 43.60 9.66 -50.96
CA GLU A 2 44.22 8.45 -50.37
C GLU A 2 44.22 8.55 -48.87
N SER A 3 43.70 7.74 -48.10
CA SER A 3 43.30 6.29 -47.99
C SER A 3 43.22 6.06 -46.49
N GLY A 4 42.48 5.30 -45.92
CA GLY A 4 42.30 3.89 -45.92
C GLY A 4 41.31 3.40 -44.88
N ALA A 5 40.48 2.57 -45.36
CA ALA A 5 39.60 1.72 -44.58
C ALA A 5 40.40 0.59 -43.92
N LYS A 6 40.04 0.22 -42.69
CA LYS A 6 40.31 -1.12 -42.17
C LYS A 6 39.04 -1.72 -41.62
N ASN A 7 38.58 -2.70 -42.36
CA ASN A 7 37.62 -3.72 -41.90
C ASN A 7 38.15 -4.46 -40.69
N MET A 8 37.28 -4.76 -39.74
CA MET A 8 37.47 -5.86 -38.81
C MET A 8 36.18 -6.67 -38.73
N ASP A 9 36.36 -7.93 -39.08
CA ASP A 9 35.33 -8.94 -39.27
C ASP A 9 34.57 -9.25 -37.98
N LEU A 10 33.26 -9.38 -38.18
CA LEU A 10 32.32 -10.04 -37.23
C LEU A 10 32.49 -11.55 -37.38
N ASN A 11 33.01 -12.22 -36.37
CA ASN A 11 32.88 -13.67 -36.21
C ASN A 11 31.76 -13.95 -35.21
N THR A 12 30.62 -14.30 -35.76
CA THR A 12 29.54 -15.02 -35.07
C THR A 12 29.98 -16.43 -34.82
N GLN A 13 30.13 -16.84 -33.58
CA GLN A 13 30.13 -18.25 -33.21
C GLN A 13 28.89 -18.52 -32.35
N ASP A 14 27.90 -19.14 -32.99
CA ASP A 14 26.86 -19.95 -32.38
C ASP A 14 27.50 -21.02 -31.51
N SER A 15 27.27 -20.99 -30.22
CA SER A 15 27.46 -22.15 -29.36
C SER A 15 26.11 -22.64 -28.85
N GLN A 16 25.51 -23.53 -29.66
CA GLN A 16 24.48 -24.45 -29.19
C GLN A 16 25.08 -25.36 -28.12
N SER A 17 24.61 -25.23 -26.91
CA SER A 17 24.85 -26.22 -25.86
C SER A 17 23.77 -27.31 -25.95
N PRO A 18 24.13 -28.59 -25.87
CA PRO A 18 23.19 -29.69 -26.04
C PRO A 18 22.26 -29.83 -24.85
N MET A 19 20.98 -30.00 -25.15
CA MET A 19 19.99 -30.49 -24.19
C MET A 19 20.31 -31.94 -23.86
N ASN A 20 20.90 -32.15 -22.68
CA ASN A 20 20.96 -33.49 -22.11
C ASN A 20 19.78 -33.67 -21.16
N GLY A 21 18.83 -34.48 -21.55
CA GLY A 21 17.84 -35.04 -20.66
C GLY A 21 18.50 -35.93 -19.62
N SER A 22 18.35 -35.56 -18.35
CA SER A 22 18.62 -36.49 -17.26
C SER A 22 17.46 -36.45 -16.27
N ALA A 23 17.14 -37.65 -15.81
CA ALA A 23 16.04 -38.03 -14.97
C ALA A 23 15.73 -37.09 -13.81
N ASN A 24 14.43 -36.80 -13.62
CA ASN A 24 13.85 -36.11 -12.47
C ASN A 24 14.18 -36.85 -11.17
N LEU A 25 15.20 -36.40 -10.47
CA LEU A 25 15.35 -36.60 -9.03
C LEU A 25 14.69 -35.39 -8.38
N GLU A 26 13.62 -35.62 -7.61
CA GLU A 26 12.93 -34.57 -6.85
C GLU A 26 13.92 -33.99 -5.83
N SER A 27 14.37 -32.75 -6.03
CA SER A 27 15.21 -32.05 -5.05
C SER A 27 14.38 -31.59 -3.85
N LEU A 28 14.91 -31.76 -2.65
CA LEU A 28 14.25 -31.42 -1.39
C LEU A 28 14.80 -30.12 -0.84
N CYS A 29 13.92 -29.20 -0.45
CA CYS A 29 14.33 -27.99 0.26
C CYS A 29 14.89 -28.37 1.64
N ILE A 30 16.19 -28.07 1.85
CA ILE A 30 16.91 -28.39 3.09
C ILE A 30 16.95 -27.24 4.09
N GLY A 31 16.60 -26.01 3.68
CA GLY A 31 16.57 -24.85 4.57
C GLY A 31 16.22 -23.55 3.88
N HIS A 32 16.04 -22.52 4.70
CA HIS A 32 15.84 -21.14 4.29
C HIS A 32 16.94 -20.27 4.85
N GLU A 33 17.45 -19.33 4.04
CA GLU A 33 18.55 -18.45 4.43
C GLU A 33 18.35 -17.03 3.87
N PRO A 34 19.13 -16.04 4.36
CA PRO A 34 19.06 -14.68 3.81
C PRO A 34 19.45 -14.64 2.34
N CYS A 35 18.66 -13.91 1.53
CA CYS A 35 18.96 -13.72 0.12
C CYS A 35 19.99 -12.60 -0.09
N PRO A 36 21.13 -12.87 -0.76
CA PRO A 36 22.15 -11.86 -1.00
C PRO A 36 21.73 -10.78 -2.00
N SER A 37 20.72 -11.04 -2.83
CA SER A 37 20.25 -10.09 -3.84
C SER A 37 19.20 -9.11 -3.31
N CYS A 38 18.19 -9.59 -2.59
CA CYS A 38 17.11 -8.72 -2.09
C CYS A 38 17.18 -8.42 -0.60
N GLY A 39 18.14 -9.00 0.13
CA GLY A 39 18.33 -8.76 1.57
C GLY A 39 17.23 -9.34 2.47
N SER A 40 16.31 -10.14 1.94
CA SER A 40 15.31 -10.83 2.77
C SER A 40 15.99 -11.83 3.72
N LYS A 41 15.47 -11.96 4.94
CA LYS A 41 16.11 -12.74 6.01
C LYS A 41 15.99 -14.27 5.83
N ASP A 42 14.95 -14.74 5.08
CA ASP A 42 14.52 -16.14 5.04
C ASP A 42 13.82 -16.55 3.74
N ASN A 43 13.94 -15.78 2.68
CA ASN A 43 13.24 -16.06 1.42
C ASN A 43 14.09 -16.86 0.41
N LEU A 44 15.36 -17.13 0.68
CA LEU A 44 16.18 -17.99 -0.16
C LEU A 44 16.04 -19.44 0.31
N ALA A 45 15.32 -20.25 -0.44
CA ALA A 45 15.24 -21.69 -0.21
C ALA A 45 16.43 -22.39 -0.85
N ARG A 46 17.14 -23.21 -0.08
CA ARG A 46 18.24 -24.05 -0.55
C ARG A 46 17.80 -25.51 -0.62
N TYR A 47 18.21 -26.19 -1.68
CA TYR A 47 17.82 -27.56 -1.98
C TYR A 47 19.01 -28.52 -1.81
N ASP A 48 18.73 -29.83 -1.65
CA ASP A 48 19.70 -30.87 -1.38
C ASP A 48 20.65 -31.19 -2.55
N ASP A 49 20.32 -30.74 -3.75
CA ASP A 49 21.18 -30.78 -4.93
C ASP A 49 22.08 -29.54 -5.08
N GLY A 50 22.07 -28.65 -4.09
CA GLY A 50 22.85 -27.42 -4.05
C GLY A 50 22.25 -26.23 -4.75
N HIS A 51 21.14 -26.38 -5.52
CA HIS A 51 20.49 -25.22 -6.09
C HIS A 51 19.75 -24.40 -5.01
N ALA A 52 19.58 -23.11 -5.26
CA ALA A 52 18.80 -22.24 -4.40
C ALA A 52 17.94 -21.27 -5.21
N TYR A 53 16.78 -20.93 -4.66
CA TYR A 53 15.83 -20.01 -5.27
C TYR A 53 15.25 -19.05 -4.24
N CYS A 54 15.25 -17.75 -4.56
CA CYS A 54 14.65 -16.73 -3.70
C CYS A 54 13.17 -16.52 -4.04
N PHE A 55 12.31 -16.65 -3.02
CA PHE A 55 10.87 -16.40 -3.10
C PHE A 55 10.51 -14.95 -2.70
N GLY A 56 11.48 -14.05 -2.61
CA GLY A 56 11.25 -12.63 -2.36
C GLY A 56 10.56 -11.97 -3.57
N PHE A 57 9.55 -11.14 -3.32
CA PHE A 57 8.83 -10.44 -4.39
C PHE A 57 9.79 -9.64 -5.28
N GLY A 58 9.74 -9.87 -6.60
CA GLY A 58 10.61 -9.21 -7.58
C GLY A 58 12.08 -9.62 -7.51
N CYS A 59 12.43 -10.71 -6.82
CA CYS A 59 13.79 -11.21 -6.74
C CYS A 59 13.93 -12.48 -7.60
N ASP A 60 14.77 -12.40 -8.64
CA ASP A 60 15.07 -13.53 -9.53
C ASP A 60 16.37 -14.27 -9.14
N TYR A 61 16.82 -14.12 -7.89
CA TYR A 61 18.07 -14.75 -7.45
C TYR A 61 17.96 -16.26 -7.45
N ARG A 62 18.88 -16.90 -8.18
CA ARG A 62 19.01 -18.34 -8.29
C ARG A 62 20.47 -18.74 -8.21
N GLU A 63 20.74 -19.86 -7.57
CA GLU A 63 22.02 -20.56 -7.63
C GLU A 63 21.81 -21.89 -8.35
N SER A 64 22.68 -22.18 -9.33
CA SER A 64 22.73 -23.50 -9.96
C SER A 64 23.37 -24.49 -9.00
N GLY A 65 22.77 -25.65 -8.77
CA GLY A 65 23.40 -26.69 -7.99
C GLY A 65 24.67 -27.20 -8.67
N ASP A 66 25.75 -27.27 -7.93
CA ASP A 66 26.94 -28.05 -8.35
C ASP A 66 26.60 -29.53 -8.30
N SER A 67 26.87 -30.25 -9.40
CA SER A 67 26.59 -31.67 -9.57
C SER A 67 27.50 -32.59 -8.75
N THR A 68 28.00 -32.15 -7.61
CA THR A 68 28.59 -33.01 -6.61
C THR A 68 27.49 -33.54 -5.68
N PRO A 69 27.24 -34.86 -5.61
CA PRO A 69 26.20 -35.38 -4.74
C PRO A 69 26.57 -35.01 -3.29
N VAL A 70 25.81 -34.08 -2.73
CA VAL A 70 25.85 -33.87 -1.27
C VAL A 70 25.44 -35.20 -0.66
N VAL A 71 26.36 -35.79 0.11
CA VAL A 71 26.08 -36.98 0.88
C VAL A 71 24.77 -36.75 1.61
N ARG A 72 23.73 -37.51 1.22
CA ARG A 72 22.45 -37.50 1.94
C ARG A 72 22.79 -37.79 3.41
N VAL A 73 22.73 -36.75 4.23
CA VAL A 73 22.56 -36.96 5.65
C VAL A 73 21.21 -37.64 5.75
N GLU A 74 21.21 -38.94 5.96
CA GLU A 74 20.02 -39.69 6.31
C GLU A 74 19.38 -38.94 7.46
N THR A 75 18.31 -38.20 7.17
CA THR A 75 17.46 -37.64 8.21
C THR A 75 17.09 -38.83 9.08
N THR A 76 17.58 -38.79 10.31
CA THR A 76 17.30 -39.80 11.34
C THR A 76 15.84 -40.17 11.21
N LYS A 77 15.58 -41.43 10.79
CA LYS A 77 14.23 -42.00 10.81
C LYS A 77 13.72 -41.80 12.21
N THR A 78 12.95 -40.74 12.41
CA THR A 78 12.20 -40.57 13.66
C THR A 78 11.45 -41.87 13.82
N ASN A 79 11.52 -42.51 14.97
CA ASN A 79 10.81 -43.75 15.29
C ASN A 79 9.30 -43.44 15.34
N PHE A 80 8.75 -43.07 14.16
CA PHE A 80 7.35 -42.80 14.00
C PHE A 80 6.59 -44.13 14.16
N LYS A 81 5.77 -44.23 15.20
CA LYS A 81 4.84 -45.33 15.39
C LYS A 81 3.45 -44.83 15.00
N PRO A 82 2.94 -45.25 13.84
CA PRO A 82 1.60 -44.85 13.45
C PRO A 82 0.55 -45.38 14.44
N VAL A 83 -0.48 -44.57 14.70
CA VAL A 83 -1.67 -45.05 15.35
C VAL A 83 -2.32 -46.08 14.44
N GLN A 84 -2.89 -47.15 15.03
CA GLN A 84 -3.59 -48.16 14.23
C GLN A 84 -4.68 -47.44 13.39
N ARG A 85 -4.69 -47.74 12.10
CA ARG A 85 -5.72 -47.26 11.18
C ARG A 85 -7.11 -47.63 11.71
N GLY A 86 -8.01 -46.64 11.71
CA GLY A 86 -9.42 -46.86 12.03
C GLY A 86 -10.21 -47.44 10.87
N GLU A 87 -11.52 -47.40 10.98
CA GLU A 87 -12.42 -47.85 9.94
C GLU A 87 -12.75 -46.72 8.97
N PHE A 88 -12.87 -47.04 7.68
CA PHE A 88 -13.41 -46.13 6.69
C PHE A 88 -14.92 -46.14 6.77
N GLN A 89 -15.54 -44.98 6.83
CA GLN A 89 -17.00 -44.87 6.92
C GLN A 89 -17.49 -43.55 6.32
N ASP A 90 -18.76 -43.48 6.01
CA ASP A 90 -19.39 -42.25 5.57
C ASP A 90 -19.31 -41.17 6.66
N LEU A 91 -18.93 -39.98 6.30
CA LEU A 91 -19.05 -38.79 7.14
C LEU A 91 -20.39 -38.11 6.83
N THR A 92 -21.49 -38.71 7.32
CA THR A 92 -22.87 -38.35 6.94
C THR A 92 -23.19 -36.88 7.16
N THR A 93 -22.73 -36.27 8.27
CA THR A 93 -22.91 -34.85 8.58
C THR A 93 -22.20 -33.94 7.61
N ARG A 94 -21.17 -34.45 6.92
CA ARG A 94 -20.35 -33.72 5.92
C ARG A 94 -20.70 -34.11 4.49
N LYS A 95 -21.60 -35.08 4.27
CA LYS A 95 -21.92 -35.65 2.96
C LYS A 95 -20.70 -36.18 2.20
N ILE A 96 -19.69 -36.68 2.91
CA ILE A 96 -18.48 -37.31 2.32
C ILE A 96 -18.64 -38.82 2.44
N SER A 97 -18.53 -39.53 1.31
CA SER A 97 -18.71 -40.99 1.25
C SER A 97 -17.50 -41.75 1.79
N GLU A 98 -17.71 -42.98 2.24
CA GLU A 98 -16.67 -43.93 2.60
C GLU A 98 -15.62 -44.08 1.47
N LYS A 99 -16.10 -44.09 0.22
CA LYS A 99 -15.21 -44.18 -0.95
C LYS A 99 -14.19 -43.05 -0.99
N THR A 100 -14.58 -41.82 -0.69
CA THR A 100 -13.68 -40.67 -0.63
C THR A 100 -12.78 -40.74 0.62
N CYS A 101 -13.29 -41.17 1.77
CA CYS A 101 -12.48 -41.39 2.95
C CYS A 101 -11.39 -42.46 2.68
N ARG A 102 -11.72 -43.54 2.02
CA ARG A 102 -10.78 -44.62 1.64
C ARG A 102 -9.75 -44.13 0.61
N PHE A 103 -10.19 -43.36 -0.37
CA PHE A 103 -9.31 -42.78 -1.40
C PHE A 103 -8.20 -41.92 -0.77
N PHE A 104 -8.53 -41.07 0.19
CA PHE A 104 -7.58 -40.22 0.89
C PHE A 104 -6.93 -40.86 2.11
N SER A 105 -7.22 -42.11 2.43
CA SER A 105 -6.77 -42.77 3.67
C SER A 105 -7.15 -41.99 4.93
N TYR A 106 -8.37 -41.53 4.98
CA TYR A 106 -8.96 -40.79 6.10
C TYR A 106 -9.92 -41.71 6.86
N SER A 107 -9.57 -42.08 8.09
CA SER A 107 -10.29 -43.09 8.86
C SER A 107 -10.79 -42.56 10.21
N ILE A 108 -11.76 -43.23 10.80
CA ILE A 108 -12.25 -42.97 12.14
C ILE A 108 -11.72 -44.07 13.08
N GLY A 109 -10.92 -43.67 14.04
CA GLY A 109 -10.24 -44.58 14.97
C GLY A 109 -10.28 -44.11 16.42
N LYS A 110 -9.33 -44.61 17.21
CA LYS A 110 -9.14 -44.20 18.61
C LYS A 110 -7.72 -43.76 18.82
N TYR A 111 -7.52 -42.64 19.49
CA TYR A 111 -6.23 -42.15 19.97
C TYR A 111 -6.30 -41.91 21.47
N GLN A 112 -5.46 -42.59 22.25
CA GLN A 112 -5.50 -42.55 23.72
C GLN A 112 -6.88 -42.82 24.29
N GLY A 113 -7.59 -43.82 23.74
CA GLY A 113 -8.94 -44.22 24.14
C GLY A 113 -10.08 -43.32 23.64
N LYS A 114 -9.79 -42.15 23.07
CA LYS A 114 -10.78 -41.19 22.54
C LYS A 114 -11.03 -41.41 21.04
N ARG A 115 -12.30 -41.36 20.61
CA ARG A 115 -12.66 -41.40 19.19
C ARG A 115 -12.03 -40.19 18.45
N CYS A 116 -11.40 -40.44 17.30
CA CYS A 116 -10.75 -39.41 16.51
C CYS A 116 -10.85 -39.72 15.03
N HIS A 117 -10.59 -38.67 14.22
CA HIS A 117 -10.33 -38.81 12.79
C HIS A 117 -8.82 -38.87 12.57
N ILE A 118 -8.40 -39.71 11.63
CA ILE A 118 -6.99 -39.97 11.32
C ILE A 118 -6.78 -39.71 9.83
N ALA A 119 -6.01 -38.68 9.49
CA ALA A 119 -5.55 -38.38 8.14
C ALA A 119 -4.11 -38.88 7.98
N GLU A 120 -3.88 -39.87 7.07
CA GLU A 120 -2.55 -40.38 6.80
C GLU A 120 -1.83 -39.52 5.79
N PHE A 121 -0.58 -39.11 6.09
CA PHE A 121 0.35 -38.51 5.16
C PHE A 121 1.24 -39.63 4.59
N LYS A 122 1.36 -39.64 3.27
CA LYS A 122 2.09 -40.69 2.56
C LYS A 122 3.12 -40.07 1.63
N ASP A 123 4.25 -40.74 1.50
CA ASP A 123 5.27 -40.42 0.51
C ASP A 123 4.87 -40.88 -0.91
N SER A 124 5.74 -40.66 -1.88
CA SER A 124 5.53 -41.07 -3.29
C SER A 124 5.43 -42.59 -3.48
N SER A 125 5.95 -43.40 -2.54
CA SER A 125 5.81 -44.85 -2.54
C SER A 125 4.49 -45.37 -1.95
N GLY A 126 3.68 -44.45 -1.38
CA GLY A 126 2.45 -44.79 -0.65
C GLY A 126 2.68 -45.21 0.81
N THR A 127 3.93 -45.14 1.31
CA THR A 127 4.27 -45.42 2.70
C THR A 127 3.78 -44.31 3.62
N VAL A 128 3.18 -44.63 4.77
CA VAL A 128 2.72 -43.65 5.76
C VAL A 128 3.94 -43.06 6.47
N VAL A 129 4.13 -41.75 6.31
CA VAL A 129 5.22 -40.99 6.90
C VAL A 129 4.75 -40.11 8.08
N GLY A 130 3.45 -39.83 8.15
CA GLY A 130 2.86 -39.07 9.22
C GLY A 130 1.35 -39.30 9.32
N GLN A 131 0.80 -38.88 10.45
CA GLN A 131 -0.65 -38.92 10.71
C GLN A 131 -1.08 -37.63 11.42
N LYS A 132 -2.14 -37.01 10.92
CA LYS A 132 -2.83 -35.92 11.62
C LYS A 132 -4.10 -36.45 12.25
N ILE A 133 -4.17 -36.30 13.55
CA ILE A 133 -5.27 -36.80 14.38
C ILE A 133 -6.13 -35.62 14.79
N ARG A 134 -7.42 -35.68 14.46
CA ARG A 134 -8.42 -34.70 14.86
C ARG A 134 -9.30 -35.30 15.95
N LEU A 135 -9.19 -34.75 17.14
CA LEU A 135 -10.05 -35.06 18.26
C LEU A 135 -11.33 -34.17 18.24
N LYS A 136 -12.24 -34.41 19.21
CA LYS A 136 -13.39 -33.56 19.44
C LYS A 136 -12.91 -32.12 19.73
N ASP A 137 -13.74 -31.13 19.43
CA ASP A 137 -13.50 -29.70 19.72
C ASP A 137 -12.32 -29.07 18.96
N LYS A 138 -11.99 -29.63 17.76
CA LYS A 138 -10.88 -29.15 16.90
C LYS A 138 -9.49 -29.22 17.59
N ASP A 139 -9.28 -30.13 18.52
CA ASP A 139 -7.96 -30.45 19.03
C ASP A 139 -7.22 -31.36 18.01
N PHE A 140 -6.05 -30.91 17.57
CA PHE A 140 -5.24 -31.60 16.56
C PHE A 140 -3.94 -32.09 17.15
N ARG A 141 -3.52 -33.30 16.73
CA ARG A 141 -2.19 -33.87 17.04
C ARG A 141 -1.57 -34.33 15.75
N THR A 142 -0.27 -34.08 15.59
CA THR A 142 0.53 -34.57 14.46
C THR A 142 1.56 -35.59 14.95
N LEU A 143 1.68 -36.69 14.22
CA LEU A 143 2.64 -37.76 14.48
C LEU A 143 3.43 -37.99 13.18
N GLY A 144 4.76 -38.08 13.27
CA GLY A 144 5.61 -38.21 12.10
C GLY A 144 5.68 -36.92 11.24
N ASP A 145 5.99 -37.08 9.97
CA ASP A 145 6.10 -35.95 9.03
C ASP A 145 4.74 -35.64 8.38
N CYS A 146 4.16 -34.50 8.79
CA CYS A 146 2.95 -33.94 8.23
C CYS A 146 3.22 -32.53 7.66
N SER A 147 4.39 -32.26 7.12
CA SER A 147 4.79 -30.92 6.68
C SER A 147 4.47 -30.60 5.22
N GLY A 148 4.31 -31.61 4.37
CA GLY A 148 3.90 -31.46 2.96
C GLY A 148 2.39 -31.41 2.76
N LEU A 149 1.96 -31.17 1.52
CA LEU A 149 0.54 -31.15 1.13
C LEU A 149 -0.11 -32.54 1.32
N TRP A 150 -1.22 -32.57 2.03
CA TRP A 150 -1.96 -33.81 2.24
C TRP A 150 -2.71 -34.25 0.99
N GLY A 151 -2.60 -35.56 0.66
CA GLY A 151 -3.16 -36.12 -0.55
C GLY A 151 -2.23 -36.03 -1.79
N LYS A 152 -1.02 -35.48 -1.65
CA LYS A 152 -0.04 -35.34 -2.73
C LYS A 152 0.22 -36.66 -3.46
N HIS A 153 0.37 -37.75 -2.74
CA HIS A 153 0.65 -39.10 -3.26
C HIS A 153 -0.42 -39.66 -4.22
N LEU A 154 -1.60 -39.05 -4.29
CA LEU A 154 -2.71 -39.49 -5.16
C LEU A 154 -2.58 -38.96 -6.59
N TRP A 155 -1.72 -37.97 -6.82
CA TRP A 155 -1.70 -37.21 -8.05
C TRP A 155 -0.28 -37.11 -8.62
N THR A 156 -0.12 -37.51 -9.86
CA THR A 156 1.18 -37.42 -10.55
C THR A 156 1.30 -36.19 -11.41
N ARG A 157 0.23 -35.83 -12.13
CA ARG A 157 0.18 -34.66 -13.04
C ARG A 157 -1.26 -34.28 -13.36
N GLY A 158 -1.47 -33.07 -13.86
CA GLY A 158 -2.79 -32.62 -14.32
C GLY A 158 -2.75 -31.22 -14.91
N LYS A 159 -3.86 -30.83 -15.56
CA LYS A 159 -4.01 -29.45 -16.03
C LYS A 159 -4.17 -28.49 -14.86
N LYS A 160 -5.02 -28.85 -13.89
CA LYS A 160 -5.29 -28.04 -12.69
C LYS A 160 -5.10 -28.90 -11.45
N ILE A 161 -4.64 -28.27 -10.37
CA ILE A 161 -4.71 -28.82 -9.01
C ILE A 161 -5.36 -27.81 -8.07
N VAL A 162 -6.28 -28.29 -7.24
CA VAL A 162 -6.90 -27.48 -6.19
C VAL A 162 -6.16 -27.68 -4.88
N ILE A 163 -5.83 -26.61 -4.19
CA ILE A 163 -5.27 -26.63 -2.84
C ILE A 163 -6.28 -26.01 -1.90
N SER A 164 -6.87 -26.82 -1.01
CA SER A 164 -7.82 -26.38 0.01
C SER A 164 -7.13 -26.13 1.35
N GLU A 165 -7.83 -25.48 2.28
CA GLU A 165 -7.28 -25.17 3.61
C GLU A 165 -7.14 -26.41 4.49
N GLY A 166 -8.14 -27.29 4.46
CA GLY A 166 -8.20 -28.45 5.33
C GLY A 166 -8.50 -29.77 4.63
N GLU A 167 -8.27 -30.88 5.34
CA GLU A 167 -8.44 -32.24 4.80
C GLU A 167 -9.91 -32.55 4.46
N LEU A 168 -10.86 -31.97 5.21
CA LEU A 168 -12.29 -32.15 4.94
C LEU A 168 -12.73 -31.37 3.70
N ASP A 169 -12.11 -30.22 3.44
CA ASP A 169 -12.39 -29.42 2.27
C ASP A 169 -11.85 -30.11 1.01
N ALA A 170 -10.62 -30.65 1.06
CA ALA A 170 -10.07 -31.46 -0.03
C ALA A 170 -10.96 -32.66 -0.35
N GLN A 171 -11.45 -33.37 0.67
CA GLN A 171 -12.36 -34.48 0.48
C GLN A 171 -13.71 -34.01 -0.08
N SER A 172 -14.22 -32.87 0.34
CA SER A 172 -15.48 -32.31 -0.18
C SER A 172 -15.37 -31.94 -1.65
N VAL A 173 -14.27 -31.31 -2.07
CA VAL A 173 -13.98 -31.04 -3.49
C VAL A 173 -13.86 -32.35 -4.27
N ALA A 174 -13.14 -33.34 -3.72
CA ALA A 174 -13.01 -34.64 -4.37
C ALA A 174 -14.33 -35.40 -4.50
N GLU A 175 -15.20 -35.31 -3.48
CA GLU A 175 -16.56 -35.90 -3.51
C GLU A 175 -17.38 -35.28 -4.63
N ILE A 176 -17.44 -33.93 -4.72
CA ILE A 176 -18.10 -33.17 -5.78
C ILE A 176 -17.59 -33.58 -7.16
N GLN A 177 -16.29 -33.75 -7.31
CA GLN A 177 -15.63 -34.08 -8.56
C GLN A 177 -15.53 -35.60 -8.83
N ASN A 178 -16.20 -36.43 -8.03
CA ASN A 178 -16.12 -37.90 -8.11
C ASN A 178 -14.69 -38.44 -8.11
N ARG A 179 -13.77 -37.79 -7.37
CA ARG A 179 -12.35 -38.18 -7.19
C ARG A 179 -11.54 -38.24 -8.51
N LYS A 180 -11.97 -37.48 -9.53
CA LYS A 180 -11.34 -37.51 -10.86
C LYS A 180 -10.24 -36.49 -11.04
N TRP A 181 -10.28 -35.39 -10.30
CA TRP A 181 -9.41 -34.23 -10.52
C TRP A 181 -8.53 -33.94 -9.31
N PRO A 182 -7.31 -33.47 -9.55
CA PRO A 182 -6.34 -33.25 -8.48
C PRO A 182 -6.81 -32.24 -7.43
N VAL A 183 -6.82 -32.67 -6.18
CA VAL A 183 -7.04 -31.83 -5.02
C VAL A 183 -6.21 -32.30 -3.83
N VAL A 184 -5.61 -31.36 -3.14
CA VAL A 184 -4.79 -31.56 -1.93
C VAL A 184 -5.19 -30.52 -0.88
N SER A 185 -4.72 -30.70 0.36
CA SER A 185 -4.90 -29.68 1.38
C SER A 185 -3.61 -29.26 2.05
N LEU A 186 -3.64 -28.06 2.67
CA LEU A 186 -2.61 -27.61 3.57
C LEU A 186 -2.51 -28.54 4.79
N PRO A 187 -1.31 -28.79 5.32
CA PRO A 187 -1.14 -29.70 6.48
C PRO A 187 -1.67 -29.07 7.78
N ASN A 188 -1.49 -27.77 8.00
CA ASN A 188 -1.77 -27.09 9.26
C ASN A 188 -2.50 -25.75 9.08
N GLY A 189 -3.40 -25.65 8.07
CA GLY A 189 -4.18 -24.47 7.77
C GLY A 189 -3.32 -23.29 7.26
N VAL A 190 -3.96 -22.13 7.12
CA VAL A 190 -3.38 -20.95 6.45
C VAL A 190 -2.10 -20.41 7.09
N LYS A 191 -1.92 -20.53 8.40
CA LYS A 191 -0.68 -20.04 9.08
C LYS A 191 0.60 -20.70 8.57
N SER A 192 0.52 -21.92 8.06
CA SER A 192 1.65 -22.65 7.50
C SER A 192 1.62 -22.75 5.98
N ALA A 193 0.68 -22.08 5.32
CA ALA A 193 0.42 -22.22 3.90
C ALA A 193 1.67 -21.93 3.06
N LYS A 194 2.30 -20.78 3.27
CA LYS A 194 3.52 -20.39 2.53
C LYS A 194 4.62 -21.44 2.64
N LYS A 195 4.90 -21.93 3.85
CA LYS A 195 5.95 -22.93 4.10
C LYS A 195 5.63 -24.28 3.46
N ALA A 196 4.37 -24.74 3.53
CA ALA A 196 3.94 -25.99 2.92
C ALA A 196 4.02 -25.95 1.40
N ILE A 197 3.60 -24.82 0.80
CA ILE A 197 3.68 -24.61 -0.65
C ILE A 197 5.15 -24.54 -1.11
N GLN A 198 6.02 -23.84 -0.39
CA GLN A 198 7.46 -23.77 -0.72
C GLN A 198 8.10 -25.16 -0.71
N LYS A 199 7.76 -26.02 0.28
CA LYS A 199 8.25 -27.39 0.34
C LYS A 199 7.86 -28.22 -0.89
N ASP A 200 6.64 -28.05 -1.39
CA ASP A 200 6.11 -28.81 -2.52
C ASP A 200 6.08 -28.02 -3.85
N TYR A 201 6.81 -26.88 -3.90
CA TYR A 201 6.76 -25.95 -5.03
C TYR A 201 7.14 -26.59 -6.36
N GLU A 202 8.29 -27.25 -6.42
CA GLU A 202 8.78 -27.89 -7.65
C GLU A 202 7.80 -28.96 -8.16
N TRP A 203 7.21 -29.74 -7.24
CA TRP A 203 6.20 -30.70 -7.60
C TRP A 203 4.94 -30.03 -8.19
N LEU A 204 4.50 -28.92 -7.58
CA LEU A 204 3.32 -28.17 -8.05
C LEU A 204 3.57 -27.59 -9.44
N VAL A 205 4.68 -26.89 -9.65
CA VAL A 205 4.94 -26.19 -10.91
C VAL A 205 5.35 -27.13 -12.04
N GLY A 206 5.99 -28.23 -11.72
CA GLY A 206 6.46 -29.23 -12.69
C GLY A 206 5.36 -30.15 -13.19
N ASN A 207 4.32 -30.40 -12.38
CA ASN A 207 3.30 -31.40 -12.72
C ASN A 207 1.92 -30.81 -13.07
N PHE A 208 1.66 -29.54 -12.80
CA PHE A 208 0.36 -28.92 -13.06
C PHE A 208 0.51 -27.62 -13.85
N GLU A 209 -0.40 -27.37 -14.79
CA GLU A 209 -0.40 -26.14 -15.59
C GLU A 209 -0.94 -24.96 -14.76
N GLU A 210 -2.00 -25.19 -13.98
CA GLU A 210 -2.66 -24.20 -13.14
C GLU A 210 -2.82 -24.70 -11.71
N ILE A 211 -2.55 -23.82 -10.75
CA ILE A 211 -2.71 -24.07 -9.31
C ILE A 211 -3.88 -23.21 -8.83
N ILE A 212 -4.90 -23.84 -8.24
CA ILE A 212 -6.12 -23.17 -7.80
C ILE A 212 -6.13 -23.19 -6.26
N LEU A 213 -5.96 -22.02 -5.64
CA LEU A 213 -6.11 -21.87 -4.19
C LEU A 213 -7.60 -21.74 -3.85
N MET A 214 -8.08 -22.61 -2.99
CA MET A 214 -9.45 -22.63 -2.50
C MET A 214 -9.45 -22.68 -0.99
N PHE A 215 -9.14 -21.55 -0.36
CA PHE A 215 -9.10 -21.39 1.10
C PHE A 215 -10.43 -20.85 1.61
N ASP A 216 -10.60 -20.80 2.93
CA ASP A 216 -11.81 -20.28 3.55
C ASP A 216 -12.11 -18.84 3.09
N MET A 217 -13.39 -18.50 2.97
CA MET A 217 -13.81 -17.16 2.50
C MET A 217 -13.73 -16.10 3.61
N ASP A 218 -13.17 -16.41 4.76
CA ASP A 218 -12.89 -15.43 5.79
C ASP A 218 -11.63 -14.60 5.46
N LYS A 219 -11.42 -13.50 6.19
CA LYS A 219 -10.31 -12.58 5.95
C LYS A 219 -8.95 -13.26 5.99
N ALA A 220 -8.73 -14.16 6.94
CA ALA A 220 -7.45 -14.85 7.10
C ALA A 220 -7.16 -15.81 5.94
N GLY A 221 -8.18 -16.53 5.46
CA GLY A 221 -8.08 -17.41 4.30
C GLY A 221 -7.75 -16.65 3.03
N GLN A 222 -8.41 -15.52 2.78
CA GLN A 222 -8.20 -14.72 1.58
C GLN A 222 -6.85 -13.99 1.57
N GLU A 223 -6.41 -13.45 2.70
CA GLU A 223 -5.07 -12.87 2.85
C GLU A 223 -3.97 -13.92 2.60
N ALA A 224 -4.13 -15.11 3.18
CA ALA A 224 -3.18 -16.21 2.96
C ALA A 224 -3.16 -16.69 1.51
N ALA A 225 -4.33 -16.77 0.85
CA ALA A 225 -4.41 -17.13 -0.56
C ALA A 225 -3.65 -16.12 -1.44
N SER A 226 -3.81 -14.81 -1.19
CA SER A 226 -3.07 -13.77 -1.90
C SER A 226 -1.57 -13.90 -1.70
N GLN A 227 -1.11 -14.05 -0.44
CA GLN A 227 0.31 -14.21 -0.12
C GLN A 227 0.95 -15.47 -0.72
N VAL A 228 0.19 -16.58 -0.78
CA VAL A 228 0.66 -17.83 -1.40
C VAL A 228 0.73 -17.70 -2.92
N ALA A 229 -0.24 -17.00 -3.52
CA ALA A 229 -0.26 -16.83 -4.98
C ALA A 229 0.95 -16.03 -5.49
N GLU A 230 1.49 -15.10 -4.67
CA GLU A 230 2.71 -14.34 -4.99
C GLU A 230 3.98 -15.21 -5.11
N LEU A 231 3.96 -16.45 -4.59
CA LEU A 231 5.08 -17.39 -4.74
C LEU A 231 5.20 -17.91 -6.18
N PHE A 232 4.15 -17.80 -6.98
CA PHE A 232 4.08 -18.37 -8.31
C PHE A 232 4.27 -17.29 -9.39
N LYS A 233 4.75 -17.69 -10.55
CA LYS A 233 4.80 -16.82 -11.71
C LYS A 233 3.39 -16.31 -12.06
N PRO A 234 3.25 -15.05 -12.53
CA PRO A 234 1.97 -14.51 -12.95
C PRO A 234 1.20 -15.45 -13.87
N GLY A 235 -0.08 -15.68 -13.58
CA GLY A 235 -0.95 -16.57 -14.34
C GLY A 235 -0.89 -18.06 -13.97
N LYS A 236 0.15 -18.51 -13.23
CA LYS A 236 0.29 -19.91 -12.81
C LYS A 236 -0.66 -20.27 -11.66
N CYS A 237 -0.89 -19.34 -10.76
CA CYS A 237 -1.74 -19.51 -9.59
C CYS A 237 -2.99 -18.63 -9.69
N LYS A 238 -4.13 -19.19 -9.32
CA LYS A 238 -5.45 -18.53 -9.33
C LYS A 238 -6.17 -18.77 -8.01
N ILE A 239 -7.06 -17.87 -7.62
CA ILE A 239 -7.88 -18.00 -6.41
C ILE A 239 -9.32 -18.28 -6.82
N ALA A 240 -9.88 -19.36 -6.29
CA ALA A 240 -11.29 -19.70 -6.42
C ALA A 240 -12.09 -19.07 -5.26
N ARG A 241 -13.18 -18.40 -5.59
CA ARG A 241 -14.10 -17.83 -4.60
C ARG A 241 -15.34 -18.70 -4.48
N LEU A 242 -15.61 -19.13 -3.26
CA LEU A 242 -16.76 -19.98 -2.95
C LEU A 242 -17.97 -19.14 -2.54
N PRO A 243 -19.20 -19.65 -2.77
CA PRO A 243 -20.43 -18.99 -2.32
C PRO A 243 -20.67 -19.10 -0.79
N GLU A 244 -20.01 -20.05 -0.13
CA GLU A 244 -20.05 -20.29 1.30
C GLU A 244 -18.66 -20.18 1.92
N LYS A 245 -18.58 -20.36 3.24
CA LYS A 245 -17.33 -20.21 3.97
C LYS A 245 -16.21 -21.12 3.44
N ASP A 246 -16.52 -22.39 3.20
CA ASP A 246 -15.57 -23.42 2.78
C ASP A 246 -16.21 -24.44 1.83
N ALA A 247 -15.40 -25.29 1.23
CA ALA A 247 -15.88 -26.32 0.30
C ALA A 247 -16.75 -27.40 0.98
N SER A 248 -16.51 -27.67 2.27
CA SER A 248 -17.30 -28.62 3.04
C SER A 248 -18.72 -28.08 3.28
N GLU A 249 -18.87 -26.81 3.55
CA GLU A 249 -20.19 -26.17 3.70
C GLU A 249 -20.95 -26.14 2.36
N CYS A 250 -20.24 -25.83 1.26
CA CYS A 250 -20.82 -25.91 -0.08
C CYS A 250 -21.38 -27.31 -0.40
N LEU A 251 -20.62 -28.38 -0.10
CA LEU A 251 -21.07 -29.75 -0.30
C LEU A 251 -22.31 -30.07 0.56
N GLN A 252 -22.32 -29.67 1.82
CA GLN A 252 -23.46 -29.90 2.74
C GLN A 252 -24.73 -29.19 2.25
N LYS A 253 -24.60 -28.02 1.64
CA LYS A 253 -25.72 -27.25 1.08
C LYS A 253 -26.12 -27.68 -0.35
N GLY A 254 -25.39 -28.63 -0.95
CA GLY A 254 -25.68 -29.10 -2.30
C GLY A 254 -25.24 -28.16 -3.43
N LEU A 255 -24.26 -27.28 -3.15
CA LEU A 255 -23.74 -26.27 -4.08
C LEU A 255 -22.54 -26.78 -4.91
N GLY A 256 -22.50 -28.08 -5.22
CA GLY A 256 -21.38 -28.71 -5.92
C GLY A 256 -21.07 -28.08 -7.28
N ASP A 257 -22.09 -27.74 -8.07
CA ASP A 257 -21.91 -27.10 -9.38
C ASP A 257 -21.24 -25.71 -9.26
N GLN A 258 -21.55 -24.99 -8.19
CA GLN A 258 -20.94 -23.68 -7.93
C GLN A 258 -19.46 -23.82 -7.53
N VAL A 259 -19.10 -24.88 -6.78
CA VAL A 259 -17.70 -25.20 -6.48
C VAL A 259 -16.93 -25.51 -7.75
N VAL A 260 -17.50 -26.35 -8.64
CA VAL A 260 -16.89 -26.64 -9.95
C VAL A 260 -16.75 -25.36 -10.78
N SER A 261 -17.78 -24.52 -10.82
CA SER A 261 -17.74 -23.23 -11.50
C SER A 261 -16.64 -22.32 -10.94
N ALA A 262 -16.50 -22.26 -9.60
CA ALA A 262 -15.45 -21.47 -8.95
C ALA A 262 -14.04 -21.95 -9.31
N ILE A 263 -13.81 -23.25 -9.48
CA ILE A 263 -12.52 -23.81 -9.93
C ILE A 263 -12.22 -23.37 -11.37
N TRP A 264 -13.22 -23.40 -12.25
CA TRP A 264 -13.03 -23.04 -13.66
C TRP A 264 -12.87 -21.54 -13.87
N ASN A 265 -13.60 -20.75 -13.11
CA ASN A 265 -13.60 -19.27 -13.16
C ASN A 265 -12.65 -18.64 -12.11
N ALA A 266 -11.71 -19.43 -11.57
CA ALA A 266 -10.75 -18.91 -10.60
C ALA A 266 -9.95 -17.73 -11.17
N ASN A 267 -9.87 -16.66 -10.40
CA ASN A 267 -9.26 -15.40 -10.80
C ASN A 267 -7.73 -15.44 -10.65
N ILE A 268 -7.03 -14.91 -11.65
CA ILE A 268 -5.59 -14.67 -11.55
C ILE A 268 -5.38 -13.62 -10.45
N VAL A 269 -4.44 -13.88 -9.54
CA VAL A 269 -4.00 -12.87 -8.58
C VAL A 269 -3.28 -11.77 -9.35
N ARG A 270 -3.84 -10.59 -9.30
CA ARG A 270 -3.22 -9.39 -9.88
C ARG A 270 -2.33 -8.77 -8.81
N PRO A 271 -1.13 -8.32 -9.16
CA PRO A 271 -0.32 -7.52 -8.24
C PRO A 271 -1.11 -6.31 -7.71
N ASP A 272 -0.81 -5.89 -6.49
CA ASP A 272 -1.41 -4.69 -5.91
C ASP A 272 -1.32 -3.50 -6.87
N GLY A 273 -2.42 -2.75 -6.96
CA GLY A 273 -2.53 -1.58 -7.84
C GLY A 273 -2.98 -1.89 -9.28
N ILE A 274 -3.15 -3.15 -9.70
CA ILE A 274 -3.72 -3.50 -11.01
C ILE A 274 -5.21 -3.81 -10.86
N VAL A 275 -6.05 -2.89 -11.34
CA VAL A 275 -7.51 -3.03 -11.39
C VAL A 275 -7.94 -3.31 -12.82
N ALA A 276 -8.77 -4.33 -13.04
CA ALA A 276 -9.35 -4.56 -14.37
C ALA A 276 -10.47 -3.54 -14.64
N GLY A 277 -10.64 -3.16 -15.90
CA GLY A 277 -11.71 -2.23 -16.29
C GLY A 277 -13.10 -2.69 -15.86
N GLU A 278 -13.37 -3.98 -15.90
CA GLU A 278 -14.63 -4.60 -15.47
C GLU A 278 -14.92 -4.45 -13.97
N ASP A 279 -13.87 -4.35 -13.13
CA ASP A 279 -13.99 -4.18 -11.67
C ASP A 279 -14.20 -2.71 -11.26
N THR A 280 -14.20 -1.77 -12.22
CA THR A 280 -14.30 -0.32 -11.93
C THR A 280 -15.73 0.18 -11.77
N TRP A 281 -16.75 -0.62 -12.08
CA TRP A 281 -18.14 -0.17 -12.07
C TRP A 281 -18.59 0.41 -10.72
N GLU A 282 -18.29 -0.27 -9.63
CA GLU A 282 -18.66 0.21 -8.28
C GLU A 282 -17.94 1.52 -7.93
N LEU A 283 -16.67 1.66 -8.35
CA LEU A 283 -15.91 2.90 -8.15
C LEU A 283 -16.53 4.06 -8.94
N VAL A 284 -16.91 3.83 -10.21
CA VAL A 284 -17.51 4.85 -11.08
C VAL A 284 -18.92 5.20 -10.64
N ASN A 285 -19.69 4.23 -10.15
CA ASN A 285 -21.08 4.42 -9.71
C ASN A 285 -21.20 5.06 -8.31
N THR A 286 -20.07 5.24 -7.60
CA THR A 286 -20.05 5.98 -6.33
C THR A 286 -20.26 7.46 -6.59
N PRO A 287 -21.24 8.12 -5.94
CA PRO A 287 -21.47 9.55 -6.13
C PRO A 287 -20.21 10.36 -5.83
N MET A 288 -19.80 11.19 -6.78
CA MET A 288 -18.65 12.08 -6.61
C MET A 288 -19.13 13.43 -6.07
N THR A 289 -18.57 13.86 -4.94
CA THR A 289 -18.70 15.24 -4.49
C THR A 289 -17.61 16.08 -5.16
N PRO A 290 -17.94 17.29 -5.67
CA PRO A 290 -16.95 18.16 -6.32
C PRO A 290 -15.80 18.55 -5.38
N SER A 291 -16.07 18.68 -4.08
CA SER A 291 -15.09 19.00 -3.04
C SER A 291 -15.56 18.46 -1.69
N ASP A 292 -14.61 18.23 -0.77
CA ASP A 292 -14.92 17.94 0.63
C ASP A 292 -15.31 19.23 1.37
N HIS A 293 -14.60 20.34 1.08
CA HIS A 293 -14.87 21.65 1.64
C HIS A 293 -14.62 22.78 0.63
N GLU A 294 -15.35 23.88 0.82
CA GLU A 294 -15.05 25.16 0.19
C GLU A 294 -13.92 25.86 0.95
N TYR A 295 -13.12 26.66 0.25
CA TYR A 295 -12.23 27.64 0.86
C TYR A 295 -13.04 28.82 1.43
N PRO A 296 -12.49 29.62 2.39
CA PRO A 296 -13.20 30.75 2.94
C PRO A 296 -13.51 31.87 1.92
N TRP A 297 -12.90 31.86 0.75
CA TRP A 297 -13.03 32.89 -0.29
C TRP A 297 -13.67 32.37 -1.56
N THR A 298 -14.70 33.11 -2.03
CA THR A 298 -15.53 32.68 -3.15
C THR A 298 -14.77 32.59 -4.46
N GLY A 299 -13.86 33.55 -4.73
CA GLY A 299 -13.08 33.55 -5.97
C GLY A 299 -12.13 32.36 -6.05
N LEU A 300 -11.57 31.94 -4.90
CA LEU A 300 -10.75 30.75 -4.85
C LEU A 300 -11.56 29.49 -5.16
N ASN A 301 -12.79 29.38 -4.64
CA ASN A 301 -13.69 28.28 -4.92
C ASN A 301 -14.11 28.22 -6.40
N LYS A 302 -14.38 29.36 -7.02
CA LYS A 302 -14.71 29.42 -8.46
C LYS A 302 -13.62 28.82 -9.35
N LYS A 303 -12.35 29.03 -9.01
CA LYS A 303 -11.20 28.53 -9.78
C LYS A 303 -10.80 27.10 -9.45
N THR A 304 -10.88 26.70 -8.17
CA THR A 304 -10.42 25.38 -7.70
C THR A 304 -11.53 24.33 -7.61
N LEU A 305 -12.80 24.78 -7.58
CA LEU A 305 -13.96 23.96 -7.24
C LEU A 305 -13.89 23.39 -5.81
N GLY A 306 -13.25 24.12 -4.88
CA GLY A 306 -13.06 23.75 -3.49
C GLY A 306 -11.83 22.89 -3.21
N ALA A 307 -11.70 22.39 -1.99
CA ALA A 307 -10.61 21.57 -1.49
C ALA A 307 -11.05 20.10 -1.31
N ARG A 308 -10.18 19.16 -1.61
CA ARG A 308 -10.47 17.72 -1.59
C ARG A 308 -9.43 16.96 -0.78
N LYS A 309 -9.87 15.92 -0.06
CA LYS A 309 -8.97 14.91 0.52
C LYS A 309 -8.32 14.11 -0.61
N GLY A 310 -7.11 13.63 -0.39
CA GLY A 310 -6.28 13.01 -1.42
C GLY A 310 -5.48 14.01 -2.27
N GLU A 311 -5.69 15.33 -2.13
CA GLU A 311 -4.93 16.35 -2.85
C GLU A 311 -3.80 16.96 -2.02
N LEU A 312 -2.73 17.33 -2.74
CA LEU A 312 -1.62 18.10 -2.22
C LEU A 312 -1.61 19.48 -2.88
N VAL A 313 -1.87 20.51 -2.07
CA VAL A 313 -1.94 21.91 -2.52
C VAL A 313 -0.75 22.68 -1.97
N THR A 314 0.00 23.37 -2.85
CA THR A 314 1.12 24.20 -2.45
C THR A 314 0.76 25.68 -2.51
N PHE A 315 0.96 26.38 -1.38
CA PHE A 315 0.90 27.84 -1.30
C PHE A 315 2.30 28.43 -1.38
N CYS A 316 2.51 29.37 -2.28
CA CYS A 316 3.83 30.00 -2.45
C CYS A 316 3.73 31.52 -2.53
N ALA A 317 4.72 32.22 -1.95
CA ALA A 317 4.81 33.65 -1.99
C ALA A 317 6.20 34.14 -1.60
N GLY A 318 6.48 35.42 -1.83
CA GLY A 318 7.63 36.13 -1.24
C GLY A 318 7.56 36.13 0.30
N THR A 319 8.69 36.50 0.92
CA THR A 319 8.74 36.66 2.39
C THR A 319 7.78 37.79 2.80
N GLY A 320 7.03 37.58 3.89
CA GLY A 320 6.09 38.60 4.40
C GLY A 320 4.78 38.81 3.62
N ALA A 321 4.52 38.04 2.55
CA ALA A 321 3.31 38.17 1.75
C ALA A 321 2.06 37.44 2.32
N GLY A 322 2.09 36.97 3.57
CA GLY A 322 0.94 36.42 4.26
C GLY A 322 0.64 34.93 4.07
N LYS A 323 1.63 34.09 3.65
CA LYS A 323 1.45 32.66 3.46
C LYS A 323 0.87 31.93 4.68
N SER A 324 1.53 32.10 5.84
CA SER A 324 1.13 31.46 7.10
C SER A 324 -0.23 31.96 7.58
N THR A 325 -0.52 33.23 7.39
CA THR A 325 -1.85 33.81 7.67
C THR A 325 -2.93 33.13 6.84
N MET A 326 -2.69 32.98 5.53
CA MET A 326 -3.67 32.36 4.62
C MET A 326 -3.97 30.91 5.00
N VAL A 327 -2.95 30.10 5.27
CA VAL A 327 -3.18 28.68 5.62
C VAL A 327 -3.80 28.53 7.01
N LYS A 328 -3.54 29.45 7.97
CA LYS A 328 -4.22 29.48 9.27
C LYS A 328 -5.69 29.89 9.15
N GLU A 329 -6.03 30.84 8.26
CA GLU A 329 -7.42 31.20 7.95
C GLU A 329 -8.18 30.00 7.35
N ILE A 330 -7.58 29.28 6.41
CA ILE A 330 -8.17 28.05 5.84
C ILE A 330 -8.36 26.99 6.94
N ALA A 331 -7.34 26.77 7.79
CA ALA A 331 -7.41 25.84 8.90
C ALA A 331 -8.53 26.17 9.89
N SER A 332 -8.63 27.44 10.28
CA SER A 332 -9.69 27.92 11.19
C SER A 332 -11.08 27.75 10.58
N TYR A 333 -11.21 28.03 9.28
CA TYR A 333 -12.45 27.81 8.56
C TYR A 333 -12.85 26.33 8.52
N PHE A 334 -11.90 25.42 8.27
CA PHE A 334 -12.17 23.98 8.25
C PHE A 334 -12.48 23.44 9.66
N LEU A 335 -11.81 23.95 10.70
CA LEU A 335 -12.15 23.65 12.11
C LEU A 335 -13.61 24.03 12.41
N SER A 336 -14.07 25.19 11.93
CA SER A 336 -15.46 25.66 12.09
C SER A 336 -16.47 24.75 11.38
N LYS A 337 -16.04 24.03 10.33
CA LYS A 337 -16.85 23.05 9.60
C LYS A 337 -16.80 21.66 10.23
N GLY A 338 -16.06 21.49 11.31
CA GLY A 338 -15.99 20.21 12.05
C GLY A 338 -14.82 19.32 11.69
N GLU A 339 -13.92 19.76 10.82
CA GLU A 339 -12.72 18.99 10.45
C GLU A 339 -11.67 18.96 11.55
N THR A 340 -10.81 17.95 11.49
CA THR A 340 -9.67 17.80 12.40
C THR A 340 -8.38 18.14 11.64
N ILE A 341 -7.59 19.06 12.20
CA ILE A 341 -6.43 19.68 11.57
C ILE A 341 -5.14 19.31 12.31
N GLY A 342 -4.11 18.91 11.56
CA GLY A 342 -2.74 18.83 12.03
C GLY A 342 -1.91 19.99 11.46
N TYR A 343 -1.51 20.93 12.29
CA TYR A 343 -0.70 22.06 11.91
C TYR A 343 0.75 21.85 12.32
N ILE A 344 1.63 21.74 11.35
CA ILE A 344 3.05 21.46 11.49
C ILE A 344 3.80 22.73 11.08
N ALA A 345 4.12 23.59 12.05
CA ALA A 345 4.93 24.78 11.87
C ALA A 345 6.38 24.49 12.32
N LEU A 346 7.34 24.78 11.47
CA LEU A 346 8.75 24.52 11.74
C LEU A 346 9.56 25.81 12.02
N GLU A 347 8.94 26.98 11.81
CA GLU A 347 9.54 28.30 12.03
C GLU A 347 8.93 29.07 13.21
N GLU A 348 7.86 28.60 13.78
CA GLU A 348 7.20 29.29 14.89
C GLU A 348 6.97 28.35 16.08
N SER A 349 6.91 28.93 17.28
CA SER A 349 6.62 28.17 18.48
C SER A 349 5.13 27.78 18.54
N VAL A 350 4.82 26.68 19.25
CA VAL A 350 3.44 26.26 19.52
C VAL A 350 2.64 27.38 20.18
N ARG A 351 3.28 28.17 21.05
CA ARG A 351 2.64 29.35 21.71
C ARG A 351 2.21 30.38 20.68
N GLN A 352 3.08 30.71 19.70
CA GLN A 352 2.75 31.68 18.66
C GLN A 352 1.64 31.16 17.75
N ALA A 353 1.74 29.93 17.29
CA ALA A 353 0.69 29.28 16.48
C ALA A 353 -0.65 29.30 17.23
N ALA A 354 -0.66 28.95 18.53
CA ALA A 354 -1.88 28.97 19.34
C ALA A 354 -2.49 30.37 19.45
N LEU A 355 -1.65 31.40 19.70
CA LEU A 355 -2.11 32.78 19.76
C LEU A 355 -2.67 33.27 18.42
N ASP A 356 -2.11 32.86 17.32
CA ASP A 356 -2.60 33.22 15.97
C ASP A 356 -3.97 32.60 15.69
N PHE A 357 -4.18 31.32 16.00
CA PHE A 357 -5.51 30.70 15.91
C PHE A 357 -6.54 31.36 16.83
N MET A 358 -6.13 31.70 18.04
CA MET A 358 -6.99 32.45 18.98
C MET A 358 -7.28 33.86 18.46
N SER A 359 -6.32 34.53 17.82
CA SER A 359 -6.50 35.86 17.22
C SER A 359 -7.51 35.83 16.09
N ILE A 360 -7.49 34.77 15.25
CA ILE A 360 -8.48 34.55 14.20
C ILE A 360 -9.88 34.39 14.81
N GLU A 361 -10.04 33.57 15.84
CA GLU A 361 -11.32 33.34 16.52
C GLU A 361 -11.83 34.61 17.23
N ALA A 362 -10.93 35.36 17.88
CA ALA A 362 -11.27 36.58 18.56
C ALA A 362 -11.50 37.79 17.64
N ASN A 363 -11.12 37.65 16.36
CA ASN A 363 -11.10 38.73 15.36
C ASN A 363 -10.31 39.96 15.82
N GLN A 364 -9.15 39.72 16.47
CA GLN A 364 -8.24 40.77 16.97
C GLN A 364 -6.85 40.20 17.22
N MET A 365 -5.80 41.01 17.04
CA MET A 365 -4.40 40.62 17.24
C MET A 365 -4.05 40.50 18.73
N LEU A 366 -4.18 39.32 19.31
CA LEU A 366 -3.94 39.10 20.75
C LEU A 366 -2.48 39.34 21.17
N HIS A 367 -1.52 39.05 20.29
CA HIS A 367 -0.09 39.21 20.58
C HIS A 367 0.34 40.69 20.67
N LEU A 368 -0.45 41.67 20.20
CA LEU A 368 -0.18 43.11 20.28
C LEU A 368 -0.83 43.77 21.48
N GLN A 369 -1.67 43.07 22.22
CA GLN A 369 -2.39 43.63 23.35
C GLN A 369 -1.64 43.41 24.66
N ASN A 370 -1.42 44.49 25.41
CA ASN A 370 -0.62 44.47 26.65
C ASN A 370 -1.38 43.98 27.88
N ASN A 371 -2.70 44.04 27.91
CA ASN A 371 -3.51 43.69 29.10
C ASN A 371 -4.80 42.97 28.65
N ILE A 372 -4.68 41.72 28.24
CA ILE A 372 -5.86 40.91 27.92
C ILE A 372 -6.36 40.27 29.22
N GLU A 373 -7.67 40.40 29.49
CA GLU A 373 -8.29 39.74 30.63
C GLU A 373 -8.14 38.20 30.50
N GLU A 374 -7.66 37.57 31.58
CA GLU A 374 -7.43 36.11 31.58
C GLU A 374 -8.69 35.31 31.24
N LYS A 375 -9.86 35.78 31.69
CA LYS A 375 -11.15 35.20 31.38
C LYS A 375 -11.42 35.17 29.87
N PHE A 376 -11.16 36.29 29.20
CA PHE A 376 -11.34 36.38 27.73
C PHE A 376 -10.38 35.47 26.97
N LEU A 377 -9.10 35.42 27.41
CA LEU A 377 -8.13 34.47 26.84
C LEU A 377 -8.59 33.04 27.03
N ARG A 378 -9.11 32.68 28.19
CA ARG A 378 -9.59 31.33 28.48
C ARG A 378 -10.80 30.95 27.65
N GLU A 379 -11.79 31.82 27.52
CA GLU A 379 -12.96 31.62 26.72
C GLU A 379 -12.61 31.45 25.22
N THR A 380 -11.67 32.26 24.74
CA THR A 380 -11.19 32.18 23.36
C THR A 380 -10.41 30.88 23.13
N TRP A 381 -9.55 30.50 24.07
CA TRP A 381 -8.83 29.23 24.03
C TRP A 381 -9.80 28.02 23.97
N GLU A 382 -10.83 28.05 24.82
CA GLU A 382 -11.84 26.98 24.84
C GLU A 382 -12.56 26.83 23.50
N LYS A 383 -12.91 27.93 22.84
CA LYS A 383 -13.54 27.90 21.51
C LYS A 383 -12.66 27.23 20.47
N VAL A 384 -11.36 27.51 20.47
CA VAL A 384 -10.42 26.96 19.48
C VAL A 384 -10.02 25.52 19.81
N PHE A 385 -9.66 25.24 21.07
CA PHE A 385 -8.95 24.01 21.43
C PHE A 385 -9.79 22.97 22.18
N ALA A 386 -10.87 23.37 22.85
CA ALA A 386 -11.64 22.42 23.66
C ALA A 386 -12.32 21.30 22.84
N SER A 387 -12.50 21.52 21.54
CA SER A 387 -13.01 20.49 20.65
C SER A 387 -12.03 19.31 20.45
N GLY A 388 -10.74 19.48 20.79
CA GLY A 388 -9.69 18.49 20.57
C GLY A 388 -9.38 18.22 19.09
N ARG A 389 -9.82 19.06 18.15
CA ARG A 389 -9.66 18.87 16.70
C ARG A 389 -8.48 19.60 16.07
N LEU A 390 -7.74 20.41 16.82
CA LEU A 390 -6.53 21.08 16.37
C LEU A 390 -5.31 20.50 17.08
N PHE A 391 -4.40 19.91 16.30
CA PHE A 391 -3.14 19.37 16.77
C PHE A 391 -1.99 20.23 16.27
N LEU A 392 -1.16 20.73 17.18
CA LEU A 392 0.02 21.53 16.88
C LEU A 392 1.27 20.66 17.08
N TYR A 393 2.22 20.73 16.15
CA TYR A 393 3.47 20.00 16.24
C TYR A 393 4.55 20.85 16.90
N ASP A 394 5.02 20.42 18.06
CA ASP A 394 6.08 21.12 18.82
C ASP A 394 7.45 20.67 18.32
N HIS A 395 8.00 21.39 17.37
CA HIS A 395 9.36 21.19 16.88
C HIS A 395 9.91 22.47 16.28
N TRP A 396 11.18 22.74 16.52
CA TRP A 396 11.87 23.90 15.99
C TRP A 396 13.06 23.46 15.13
N GLY A 397 13.12 23.93 13.90
CA GLY A 397 14.22 23.67 12.98
C GLY A 397 14.00 22.48 12.05
N SER A 398 15.09 21.90 11.53
CA SER A 398 15.02 20.81 10.55
C SER A 398 14.51 19.51 11.15
N VAL A 399 13.70 18.78 10.38
CA VAL A 399 13.15 17.47 10.73
C VAL A 399 13.52 16.48 9.63
N ASP A 400 13.95 15.28 10.01
CA ASP A 400 14.12 14.19 9.05
C ASP A 400 12.79 13.83 8.37
N GLY A 401 12.83 13.60 7.05
CA GLY A 401 11.62 13.33 6.26
C GLY A 401 10.86 12.07 6.68
N ASP A 402 11.55 11.04 7.19
CA ASP A 402 10.91 9.82 7.69
C ASP A 402 10.27 10.05 9.06
N VAL A 403 10.89 10.85 9.91
CA VAL A 403 10.30 11.26 11.18
C VAL A 403 9.02 12.05 10.93
N LEU A 404 9.05 13.02 10.01
CA LEU A 404 7.88 13.83 9.64
C LEU A 404 6.73 12.95 9.11
N THR A 405 7.01 12.06 8.18
CA THR A 405 5.99 11.18 7.59
C THR A 405 5.37 10.25 8.64
N ASN A 406 6.16 9.73 9.58
CA ASN A 406 5.65 8.93 10.69
C ASN A 406 4.76 9.74 11.66
N ARG A 407 5.09 11.03 11.91
CA ARG A 407 4.24 11.92 12.70
C ARG A 407 2.91 12.21 11.99
N ILE A 408 2.92 12.43 10.68
CA ILE A 408 1.71 12.58 9.89
C ILE A 408 0.84 11.32 9.97
N ARG A 409 1.43 10.12 9.80
CA ARG A 409 0.68 8.85 9.97
C ARG A 409 0.04 8.72 11.36
N TYR A 410 0.75 9.12 12.41
CA TYR A 410 0.21 9.12 13.77
C TYR A 410 -0.97 10.08 13.91
N LEU A 411 -0.83 11.33 13.44
CA LEU A 411 -1.90 12.34 13.49
C LEU A 411 -3.16 11.84 12.77
N VAL A 412 -3.00 11.21 11.61
CA VAL A 412 -4.13 10.70 10.83
C VAL A 412 -4.75 9.46 11.48
N ARG A 413 -3.95 8.43 11.77
CA ARG A 413 -4.47 7.12 12.20
C ARG A 413 -4.91 7.11 13.66
N SER A 414 -4.26 7.88 14.53
CA SER A 414 -4.52 7.87 15.97
C SER A 414 -5.34 9.06 16.44
N CYS A 415 -5.23 10.22 15.78
CA CYS A 415 -5.93 11.44 16.18
C CYS A 415 -7.08 11.81 15.22
N GLY A 416 -7.27 11.07 14.11
CA GLY A 416 -8.36 11.32 13.17
C GLY A 416 -8.21 12.59 12.33
N VAL A 417 -6.97 13.07 12.15
CA VAL A 417 -6.70 14.27 11.35
C VAL A 417 -7.04 14.02 9.89
N GLY A 418 -7.90 14.87 9.31
CA GLY A 418 -8.29 14.83 7.91
C GLY A 418 -7.51 15.80 7.02
N TRP A 419 -6.89 16.81 7.61
CA TRP A 419 -6.14 17.86 6.90
C TRP A 419 -4.83 18.16 7.60
N ILE A 420 -3.74 18.13 6.84
CA ILE A 420 -2.39 18.47 7.30
C ILE A 420 -1.94 19.78 6.67
N ILE A 421 -1.40 20.66 7.48
CA ILE A 421 -0.75 21.90 7.03
C ILE A 421 0.73 21.83 7.42
N LEU A 422 1.62 21.97 6.45
CA LEU A 422 3.08 21.99 6.64
C LEU A 422 3.61 23.38 6.29
N ASP A 423 3.99 24.14 7.27
CA ASP A 423 4.56 25.50 7.15
C ASP A 423 5.99 25.55 7.75
N HIS A 424 7.07 25.56 6.90
CA HIS A 424 7.11 25.35 5.46
C HIS A 424 8.10 24.23 5.08
N ILE A 425 7.97 23.71 3.84
CA ILE A 425 8.72 22.54 3.39
C ILE A 425 10.25 22.74 3.35
N SER A 426 10.74 23.95 3.10
CA SER A 426 12.19 24.22 2.92
C SER A 426 13.01 24.01 4.20
N ILE A 427 12.40 24.04 5.38
CA ILE A 427 13.12 23.82 6.66
C ILE A 427 13.49 22.35 6.84
N VAL A 428 12.67 21.43 6.37
CA VAL A 428 12.94 19.99 6.47
C VAL A 428 14.32 19.63 5.89
N VAL A 429 14.80 20.44 4.94
CA VAL A 429 16.05 20.19 4.19
C VAL A 429 17.14 21.25 4.45
N SER A 430 16.91 22.19 5.37
CA SER A 430 17.87 23.24 5.67
C SER A 430 19.10 22.72 6.41
N GLY A 431 20.30 23.11 5.96
CA GLY A 431 21.57 22.73 6.59
C GLY A 431 22.44 21.76 5.80
N ILE A 432 22.05 21.40 4.60
CA ILE A 432 22.76 20.48 3.70
C ILE A 432 23.13 21.23 2.41
N GLY A 433 24.23 20.85 1.74
CA GLY A 433 24.69 21.55 0.53
C GLY A 433 23.69 21.55 -0.63
N ASP A 434 23.72 22.57 -1.49
CA ASP A 434 22.72 22.84 -2.55
C ASP A 434 22.32 21.65 -3.46
N GLY A 435 23.24 20.70 -3.69
CA GLY A 435 22.96 19.51 -4.51
C GLY A 435 22.09 18.48 -3.81
N ASP A 436 22.21 18.39 -2.51
CA ASP A 436 21.46 17.44 -1.69
C ASP A 436 20.09 17.99 -1.29
N GLU A 437 19.95 19.32 -1.15
CA GLU A 437 18.67 19.99 -0.83
C GLU A 437 17.60 19.65 -1.88
N ARG A 438 17.92 19.71 -3.18
CA ARG A 438 16.97 19.36 -4.25
C ARG A 438 16.48 17.92 -4.17
N ARG A 439 17.41 16.98 -4.01
CA ARG A 439 17.06 15.55 -3.89
C ARG A 439 16.19 15.27 -2.69
N MET A 440 16.46 15.93 -1.58
CA MET A 440 15.67 15.76 -0.36
C MET A 440 14.27 16.33 -0.52
N ILE A 441 14.11 17.49 -1.16
CA ILE A 441 12.80 18.05 -1.51
C ILE A 441 12.04 17.10 -2.44
N ASP A 442 12.69 16.55 -3.48
CA ASP A 442 12.08 15.60 -4.42
C ASP A 442 11.57 14.35 -3.67
N ASN A 443 12.41 13.77 -2.84
CA ASN A 443 12.06 12.60 -2.04
C ASN A 443 10.92 12.91 -1.05
N LEU A 444 11.00 14.04 -0.38
CA LEU A 444 9.97 14.45 0.58
C LEU A 444 8.64 14.70 -0.12
N MET A 445 8.61 15.44 -1.21
CA MET A 445 7.40 15.69 -1.99
C MET A 445 6.76 14.40 -2.49
N THR A 446 7.59 13.44 -2.95
CA THR A 446 7.11 12.11 -3.36
C THR A 446 6.45 11.38 -2.19
N LYS A 447 7.08 11.38 -1.00
CA LYS A 447 6.52 10.77 0.21
C LYS A 447 5.23 11.45 0.64
N LEU A 448 5.17 12.79 0.64
CA LEU A 448 3.99 13.56 1.04
C LEU A 448 2.84 13.34 0.06
N ARG A 449 3.09 13.31 -1.25
CA ARG A 449 2.07 13.00 -2.25
C ARG A 449 1.50 11.60 -2.08
N SER A 450 2.37 10.62 -1.87
CA SER A 450 1.95 9.23 -1.59
C SER A 450 1.13 9.12 -0.31
N LEU A 451 1.51 9.87 0.76
CA LEU A 451 0.76 9.90 2.01
C LEU A 451 -0.63 10.54 1.85
N ALA A 452 -0.75 11.63 1.10
CA ALA A 452 -2.02 12.29 0.86
C ALA A 452 -3.02 11.31 0.22
N GLU A 453 -2.55 10.50 -0.74
CA GLU A 453 -3.36 9.49 -1.43
C GLU A 453 -3.62 8.25 -0.55
N GLU A 454 -2.55 7.65 0.06
CA GLU A 454 -2.63 6.46 0.93
C GLU A 454 -3.61 6.66 2.09
N LEU A 455 -3.55 7.82 2.72
CA LEU A 455 -4.33 8.14 3.92
C LEU A 455 -5.64 8.88 3.60
N ASN A 456 -5.87 9.23 2.35
CA ASN A 456 -7.00 10.03 1.88
C ASN A 456 -7.19 11.31 2.72
N ILE A 457 -6.14 12.12 2.81
CA ILE A 457 -6.12 13.39 3.56
C ILE A 457 -5.85 14.57 2.64
N GLY A 458 -6.41 15.73 2.95
CA GLY A 458 -6.01 16.97 2.32
C GLY A 458 -4.68 17.47 2.90
N MET A 459 -3.77 17.90 2.03
CA MET A 459 -2.45 18.38 2.46
C MET A 459 -2.15 19.75 1.87
N PHE A 460 -1.93 20.73 2.75
CA PHE A 460 -1.51 22.07 2.40
C PHE A 460 -0.05 22.27 2.75
N ILE A 461 0.76 22.65 1.78
CA ILE A 461 2.19 22.88 1.94
C ILE A 461 2.51 24.33 1.64
N VAL A 462 3.28 24.98 2.50
CA VAL A 462 3.83 26.30 2.25
C VAL A 462 5.24 26.18 1.69
N SER A 463 5.51 26.91 0.62
CA SER A 463 6.82 26.96 -0.03
C SER A 463 7.29 28.40 -0.24
N HIS A 464 8.59 28.62 -0.08
CA HIS A 464 9.22 29.89 -0.44
C HIS A 464 9.51 29.98 -1.93
N LEU A 465 9.65 31.22 -2.41
CA LEU A 465 10.12 31.50 -3.77
C LEU A 465 11.63 31.72 -3.81
N LYS A 466 12.23 31.47 -4.96
CA LYS A 466 13.62 31.86 -5.26
C LYS A 466 13.69 33.39 -5.33
N ARG A 467 14.78 33.96 -4.84
CA ARG A 467 15.04 35.38 -5.07
C ARG A 467 15.27 35.61 -6.58
N PRO A 468 14.60 36.59 -7.18
CA PRO A 468 14.86 36.93 -8.59
C PRO A 468 16.30 37.30 -8.78
N ALA A 469 16.92 36.85 -9.90
CA ALA A 469 18.31 37.19 -10.21
C ALA A 469 18.46 38.66 -10.62
N MET A 470 17.42 39.27 -11.18
CA MET A 470 17.35 40.68 -11.61
C MET A 470 15.90 41.18 -11.55
N GLY A 471 15.72 42.51 -11.41
CA GLY A 471 14.41 43.15 -11.46
C GLY A 471 13.70 43.26 -10.12
N LYS A 472 12.37 43.45 -10.16
CA LYS A 472 11.52 43.55 -8.97
C LYS A 472 11.56 42.28 -8.15
N GLY A 473 11.62 42.41 -6.84
CA GLY A 473 11.43 41.33 -5.88
C GLY A 473 9.99 40.82 -5.84
N HIS A 474 9.78 39.63 -5.28
CA HIS A 474 8.43 39.15 -5.02
C HIS A 474 7.71 39.96 -3.92
N GLU A 475 8.49 40.59 -3.05
CA GLU A 475 8.07 41.55 -2.05
C GLU A 475 7.58 42.88 -2.63
N ASP A 476 7.96 43.19 -3.88
CA ASP A 476 7.55 44.39 -4.62
C ASP A 476 6.37 44.11 -5.58
N GLY A 477 5.62 43.04 -5.39
CA GLY A 477 4.46 42.68 -6.19
C GLY A 477 4.77 42.05 -7.56
N LYS A 478 5.96 41.44 -7.72
CA LYS A 478 6.30 40.69 -8.94
C LYS A 478 5.33 39.53 -9.11
N GLN A 479 4.76 39.39 -10.32
CA GLN A 479 3.94 38.23 -10.69
C GLN A 479 4.75 36.92 -10.54
N ILE A 480 4.12 35.92 -9.92
CA ILE A 480 4.71 34.62 -9.63
C ILE A 480 4.49 33.65 -10.78
N SER A 481 5.51 32.86 -11.09
CA SER A 481 5.45 31.73 -12.01
C SER A 481 5.85 30.42 -11.31
N LEU A 482 5.53 29.27 -11.90
CA LEU A 482 5.98 27.97 -11.40
C LEU A 482 7.52 27.84 -11.35
N GLY A 483 8.23 28.57 -12.20
CA GLY A 483 9.71 28.61 -12.22
C GLY A 483 10.32 29.32 -11.02
N ASP A 484 9.56 30.15 -10.30
CA ASP A 484 10.02 30.91 -9.14
C ASP A 484 9.99 30.08 -7.85
N LEU A 485 9.40 28.86 -7.83
CA LEU A 485 9.41 27.98 -6.66
C LEU A 485 10.84 27.64 -6.24
N ARG A 486 11.13 27.79 -4.94
CA ARG A 486 12.45 27.46 -4.39
C ARG A 486 12.62 25.96 -4.27
N GLY A 487 13.80 25.47 -4.66
CA GLY A 487 14.17 24.05 -4.56
C GLY A 487 13.96 23.33 -5.88
N SER A 488 13.05 22.35 -5.92
CA SER A 488 12.89 21.43 -7.03
C SER A 488 11.64 21.66 -7.85
N GLY A 489 11.69 21.28 -9.13
CA GLY A 489 10.51 21.14 -9.99
C GLY A 489 9.48 20.13 -9.47
N ALA A 490 9.87 19.24 -8.54
CA ALA A 490 8.97 18.27 -7.93
C ALA A 490 7.81 18.93 -7.18
N ILE A 491 8.02 20.10 -6.55
CA ILE A 491 6.93 20.85 -5.88
C ILE A 491 5.83 21.16 -6.91
N ALA A 492 6.22 21.73 -8.06
CA ALA A 492 5.27 22.03 -9.12
C ALA A 492 4.65 20.75 -9.73
N GLN A 493 5.44 19.68 -9.91
CA GLN A 493 4.99 18.46 -10.55
C GLN A 493 4.02 17.66 -9.68
N LEU A 494 4.32 17.48 -8.40
CA LEU A 494 3.60 16.61 -7.48
C LEU A 494 2.40 17.26 -6.81
N SER A 495 2.35 18.61 -6.75
CA SER A 495 1.16 19.33 -6.28
C SER A 495 0.00 19.20 -7.26
N ASP A 496 -1.23 19.05 -6.74
CA ASP A 496 -2.45 19.10 -7.53
C ASP A 496 -2.84 20.53 -7.85
N PHE A 497 -2.65 21.44 -6.89
CA PHE A 497 -2.74 22.87 -7.09
C PHE A 497 -1.47 23.58 -6.61
N VAL A 498 -1.11 24.65 -7.30
CA VAL A 498 -0.10 25.61 -6.82
C VAL A 498 -0.74 26.99 -6.82
N ILE A 499 -0.78 27.60 -5.66
CA ILE A 499 -1.46 28.88 -5.38
C ILE A 499 -0.39 29.89 -4.98
N GLY A 500 -0.25 30.95 -5.78
CA GLY A 500 0.67 32.06 -5.55
C GLY A 500 -0.03 33.23 -4.84
N LEU A 501 0.67 33.87 -3.90
CA LEU A 501 0.25 35.10 -3.25
C LEU A 501 1.19 36.22 -3.69
N GLU A 502 0.65 37.21 -4.38
CA GLU A 502 1.37 38.35 -4.95
C GLU A 502 0.97 39.60 -4.15
N ARG A 503 1.93 40.22 -3.48
CA ARG A 503 1.70 41.44 -2.68
C ARG A 503 2.88 42.40 -2.86
N ASP A 504 2.57 43.67 -3.11
CA ASP A 504 3.52 44.76 -2.98
C ASP A 504 3.45 45.28 -1.53
N GLN A 505 4.48 44.96 -0.74
CA GLN A 505 4.51 45.28 0.68
C GLN A 505 4.67 46.79 0.97
N GLN A 506 5.08 47.56 -0.02
CA GLN A 506 5.32 49.00 0.12
C GLN A 506 4.11 49.86 -0.22
N SER A 507 3.16 49.34 -1.01
CA SER A 507 2.12 50.14 -1.59
C SER A 507 0.70 49.76 -1.21
N GLU A 508 0.43 48.48 -0.87
CA GLU A 508 -0.96 48.02 -0.73
C GLU A 508 -1.12 46.91 0.33
N ASP A 509 -2.24 46.95 1.06
CA ASP A 509 -2.66 45.85 1.94
C ASP A 509 -3.44 44.76 1.20
N GLU A 510 -3.40 44.80 -0.12
CA GLU A 510 -4.06 43.87 -1.02
C GLU A 510 -3.10 42.77 -1.49
N THR A 511 -3.55 41.54 -1.41
CA THR A 511 -2.81 40.35 -1.85
C THR A 511 -3.61 39.68 -2.98
N VAL A 512 -3.03 39.62 -4.18
CA VAL A 512 -3.61 38.90 -5.30
C VAL A 512 -3.33 37.39 -5.14
N VAL A 513 -4.39 36.59 -5.16
CA VAL A 513 -4.31 35.13 -5.13
C VAL A 513 -4.42 34.59 -6.55
N ARG A 514 -3.39 33.91 -6.98
CA ARG A 514 -3.29 33.35 -8.33
C ARG A 514 -3.12 31.84 -8.32
N ILE A 515 -3.90 31.13 -9.11
CA ILE A 515 -3.73 29.70 -9.37
C ILE A 515 -2.69 29.54 -10.47
N LEU A 516 -1.50 29.03 -10.10
CA LEU A 516 -0.39 28.79 -11.03
C LEU A 516 -0.49 27.42 -11.71
N LYS A 517 -1.09 26.45 -11.00
CA LYS A 517 -1.33 25.10 -11.50
C LYS A 517 -2.65 24.57 -10.96
N ALA A 518 -3.40 23.89 -11.81
CA ALA A 518 -4.63 23.19 -11.48
C ALA A 518 -4.65 21.84 -12.21
N ARG A 519 -4.69 20.74 -11.47
CA ARG A 519 -4.75 19.37 -12.04
C ARG A 519 -6.18 18.85 -12.13
N TYR A 520 -7.05 19.30 -11.24
CA TYR A 520 -8.43 18.84 -11.20
C TYR A 520 -9.20 19.33 -12.44
N LYS A 521 -9.91 18.40 -13.11
CA LYS A 521 -10.66 18.74 -14.33
C LYS A 521 -11.81 19.70 -13.99
N GLY A 522 -11.94 20.74 -14.78
CA GLY A 522 -12.93 21.80 -14.58
C GLY A 522 -12.43 22.96 -13.72
N SER A 523 -11.27 22.85 -13.06
CA SER A 523 -10.61 23.97 -12.40
C SER A 523 -9.80 24.80 -13.41
N GLU A 524 -9.52 26.06 -13.04
CA GLU A 524 -8.87 27.04 -13.92
C GLU A 524 -7.64 27.65 -13.27
N THR A 525 -6.66 28.03 -14.09
CA THR A 525 -5.53 28.86 -13.69
C THR A 525 -5.84 30.35 -13.81
N GLY A 526 -4.95 31.20 -13.30
CA GLY A 526 -5.09 32.66 -13.36
C GLY A 526 -5.46 33.28 -12.02
N VAL A 527 -5.79 34.57 -12.02
CA VAL A 527 -6.22 35.29 -10.80
C VAL A 527 -7.52 34.72 -10.29
N ALA A 528 -7.54 34.33 -9.02
CA ALA A 528 -8.71 33.79 -8.35
C ALA A 528 -9.48 34.87 -7.60
N THR A 529 -8.77 35.66 -6.81
CA THR A 529 -9.35 36.75 -5.98
C THR A 529 -8.25 37.69 -5.50
N SER A 530 -8.65 38.83 -4.97
CA SER A 530 -7.81 39.72 -4.18
C SER A 530 -8.28 39.71 -2.71
N LEU A 531 -7.33 39.65 -1.78
CA LEU A 531 -7.57 39.63 -0.34
C LEU A 531 -7.00 40.88 0.30
N HIS A 532 -7.80 41.56 1.10
CA HIS A 532 -7.37 42.68 1.93
C HIS A 532 -6.93 42.20 3.31
N TYR A 533 -5.75 42.63 3.74
CA TYR A 533 -5.25 42.36 5.09
C TYR A 533 -5.63 43.47 6.06
N SER A 534 -6.34 43.15 7.11
CA SER A 534 -6.70 44.07 8.17
C SER A 534 -5.60 44.15 9.25
N HIS A 535 -4.95 45.28 9.39
CA HIS A 535 -3.96 45.51 10.45
C HIS A 535 -4.56 45.53 11.87
N GLU A 536 -5.86 45.74 11.99
CA GLU A 536 -6.55 45.72 13.29
C GLU A 536 -6.82 44.29 13.76
N THR A 537 -7.28 43.42 12.84
CA THR A 537 -7.74 42.09 13.19
C THR A 537 -6.73 40.99 12.81
N GLY A 538 -5.78 41.28 11.94
CA GLY A 538 -4.85 40.29 11.36
C GLY A 538 -5.51 39.34 10.34
N ARG A 539 -6.74 39.61 9.91
CA ARG A 539 -7.56 38.76 9.04
C ARG A 539 -7.41 39.09 7.56
N LEU A 540 -7.64 38.08 6.74
CA LEU A 540 -7.73 38.21 5.29
C LEU A 540 -9.20 38.16 4.85
N SER A 541 -9.70 39.23 4.26
CA SER A 541 -11.08 39.32 3.72
C SER A 541 -11.04 39.46 2.21
N GLU A 542 -12.01 38.85 1.52
CA GLU A 542 -12.16 38.99 0.07
C GLU A 542 -12.60 40.39 -0.29
N CYS A 543 -11.91 41.04 -1.24
CA CYS A 543 -12.27 42.37 -1.70
C CYS A 543 -13.62 42.31 -2.44
N SER A 544 -14.59 43.06 -1.94
CA SER A 544 -15.92 43.18 -2.59
C SER A 544 -15.84 44.22 -3.71
N GLY A 545 -15.95 43.75 -4.94
CA GLY A 545 -16.12 44.63 -6.12
C GLY A 545 -15.53 44.04 -7.40
N ASP A 546 -16.12 44.39 -8.54
CA ASP A 546 -15.67 44.06 -9.90
C ASP A 546 -14.30 44.67 -10.32
N HIS A 547 -13.40 44.89 -9.37
CA HIS A 547 -11.98 45.10 -9.63
C HIS A 547 -11.31 43.75 -9.91
N VAL A 548 -11.87 43.00 -10.86
CA VAL A 548 -11.04 42.17 -11.74
C VAL A 548 -10.12 43.19 -12.39
N LEU A 549 -8.89 43.25 -11.93
CA LEU A 549 -7.83 43.94 -12.65
C LEU A 549 -7.82 43.32 -14.05
N GLU A 550 -8.56 43.96 -14.99
CA GLU A 550 -8.26 43.83 -16.41
C GLU A 550 -6.77 44.10 -16.50
N GLY A 551 -6.03 43.08 -16.94
CA GLY A 551 -4.60 43.06 -16.91
C GLY A 551 -4.06 44.43 -17.37
N LYS A 552 -3.27 45.07 -16.51
CA LYS A 552 -2.24 45.95 -17.01
C LYS A 552 -1.42 45.11 -17.98
N ASP A 553 -1.71 45.31 -19.26
CA ASP A 553 -1.01 44.70 -20.39
C ASP A 553 0.47 45.07 -20.29
N PHE A 554 1.24 44.26 -19.61
CA PHE A 554 2.67 44.38 -19.63
C PHE A 554 3.14 43.79 -20.96
N GLY A 555 3.36 44.73 -21.90
CA GLY A 555 3.70 44.54 -23.29
C GLY A 555 4.34 43.23 -23.64
N THR A 556 3.77 42.55 -24.61
CA THR A 556 4.40 41.48 -25.36
C THR A 556 5.80 41.92 -25.81
N PRO A 557 6.85 41.13 -25.52
CA PRO A 557 8.13 41.39 -26.17
C PRO A 557 7.94 41.15 -27.66
N ASN A 558 8.15 42.18 -28.47
CA ASN A 558 8.33 42.05 -29.90
C ASN A 558 9.59 41.18 -30.13
N PHE A 559 9.41 40.02 -30.75
CA PHE A 559 10.45 39.27 -31.42
C PHE A 559 10.58 39.71 -32.86
#